data_a141c50d6ad843ae3224e2aa96048df3
#
_entry.id   a141c50d6ad843ae3224e2aa96048df3
#
_cell.length_a   1.000
_cell.length_b   1.000
_cell.length_c   1.000
_cell.angle_alpha   90.00
_cell.angle_beta   90.00
_cell.angle_gamma   90.00
#
_symmetry.space_group_name_H-M   'P 1'
#
loop_
_entity.id
_entity.type
_entity.pdbx_description
1 polymer ?
#
loop_
_entity_poly.entity_id
_entity_poly.type
_entity_poly.pdbx_seq_one_letter_code
_entity_poly.pdbx_strand_id
1 'polypeptide(L)'
;IGYEKESWMGTYAKYLYRKYQIEPNMIVECPDEYSIVSLVRENFGIALMPQTDILLDADGINIHKLKGLQIYRQVFMFWMKDRYRLPAVERFINYMKEQQAEDANDTENVSKVYLKDIVNF
;
A
#
# COMPACT_ATOMS: atom_id res chain seq x y z
N ILE A 1 9.11 7.96 -12.87
CA ILE A 1 7.78 7.33 -13.05
C ILE A 1 7.09 7.38 -11.70
N GLY A 2 5.81 7.70 -11.65
CA GLY A 2 5.07 7.79 -10.40
C GLY A 2 3.61 7.40 -10.54
N TYR A 3 2.90 7.50 -9.42
CA TYR A 3 1.46 7.32 -9.37
C TYR A 3 0.73 8.60 -9.78
N GLU A 4 -0.48 8.46 -10.28
CA GLU A 4 -1.38 9.58 -10.56
C GLU A 4 -1.51 10.51 -9.35
N LYS A 5 -1.53 11.82 -9.61
CA LYS A 5 -1.46 12.87 -8.57
C LYS A 5 -2.59 12.83 -7.55
N GLU A 6 -3.79 12.46 -8.00
CA GLU A 6 -4.99 12.35 -7.17
C GLU A 6 -5.08 11.02 -6.41
N SER A 7 -4.25 10.03 -6.76
CA SER A 7 -4.22 8.77 -6.05
C SER A 7 -3.64 8.96 -4.64
N TRP A 8 -4.01 8.07 -3.73
CA TRP A 8 -3.44 8.06 -2.38
C TRP A 8 -1.90 7.95 -2.42
N MET A 9 -1.38 7.06 -3.26
CA MET A 9 0.07 6.88 -3.42
C MET A 9 0.75 8.08 -4.04
N GLY A 10 0.14 8.73 -5.04
CA GLY A 10 0.66 9.97 -5.63
C GLY A 10 0.71 11.11 -4.62
N THR A 11 -0.33 11.28 -3.82
CA THR A 11 -0.38 12.27 -2.74
C THR A 11 0.69 11.99 -1.69
N TYR A 12 0.87 10.72 -1.31
CA TYR A 12 1.87 10.32 -0.32
C TYR A 12 3.30 10.48 -0.84
N ALA A 13 3.57 10.11 -2.09
CA ALA A 13 4.86 10.33 -2.73
C ALA A 13 5.22 11.83 -2.76
N LYS A 14 4.27 12.71 -3.10
CA LYS A 14 4.46 14.16 -3.03
C LYS A 14 4.82 14.65 -1.63
N TYR A 15 4.16 14.11 -0.59
CA TYR A 15 4.51 14.42 0.79
C TYR A 15 5.96 14.05 1.09
N LEU A 16 6.41 12.86 0.68
CA LEU A 16 7.79 12.41 0.87
C LEU A 16 8.79 13.30 0.10
N TYR A 17 8.52 13.61 -1.14
CA TYR A 17 9.37 14.48 -1.94
C TYR A 17 9.57 15.85 -1.28
N ARG A 18 8.48 16.44 -0.78
CA ARG A 18 8.56 17.71 -0.03
C ARG A 18 9.35 17.57 1.27
N LYS A 19 9.06 16.51 2.06
CA LYS A 19 9.73 16.27 3.34
C LYS A 19 11.24 16.12 3.21
N TYR A 20 11.70 15.46 2.14
CA TYR A 20 13.11 15.20 1.88
C TYR A 20 13.73 16.17 0.87
N GLN A 21 13.01 17.23 0.48
CA GLN A 21 13.47 18.25 -0.48
C GLN A 21 13.94 17.63 -1.81
N ILE A 22 13.20 16.65 -2.31
CA ILE A 22 13.48 15.99 -3.57
C ILE A 22 12.56 16.59 -4.63
N GLU A 23 13.13 17.00 -5.76
CA GLU A 23 12.38 17.44 -6.94
C GLU A 23 12.53 16.40 -8.06
N PRO A 24 11.64 15.40 -8.13
CA PRO A 24 11.76 14.38 -9.16
C PRO A 24 11.36 14.95 -10.52
N ASN A 25 12.13 14.63 -11.55
CA ASN A 25 11.70 14.84 -12.93
C ASN A 25 10.64 13.78 -13.28
N MET A 26 9.36 14.11 -13.12
CA MET A 26 8.25 13.20 -13.36
C MET A 26 7.94 13.11 -14.85
N ILE A 27 8.29 11.98 -15.47
CA ILE A 27 8.12 11.75 -16.92
C ILE A 27 6.70 11.22 -17.22
N VAL A 28 6.21 10.29 -16.39
CA VAL A 28 4.93 9.62 -16.58
C VAL A 28 4.28 9.30 -15.24
N GLU A 29 2.96 9.41 -15.19
CA GLU A 29 2.12 9.01 -14.06
C GLU A 29 1.26 7.80 -14.46
N CYS A 30 1.19 6.80 -13.60
CA CYS A 30 0.48 5.54 -13.85
C CYS A 30 -0.59 5.29 -12.79
N PRO A 31 -1.70 4.63 -13.15
CA PRO A 31 -2.79 4.35 -12.21
C PRO A 31 -2.46 3.19 -11.24
N ASP A 32 -1.55 2.30 -11.60
CA ASP A 32 -1.29 1.06 -10.87
C ASP A 32 0.19 0.65 -10.87
N GLU A 33 0.54 -0.28 -9.96
CA GLU A 33 1.89 -0.78 -9.77
C GLU A 33 2.41 -1.59 -10.96
N TYR A 34 1.55 -2.34 -11.67
CA TYR A 34 1.97 -3.17 -12.80
C TYR A 34 2.49 -2.31 -13.95
N SER A 35 1.78 -1.21 -14.24
CA SER A 35 2.20 -0.23 -15.25
C SER A 35 3.54 0.39 -14.88
N ILE A 36 3.73 0.77 -13.61
CA ILE A 36 4.99 1.34 -13.11
C ILE A 36 6.13 0.33 -13.27
N VAL A 37 5.95 -0.91 -12.79
CA VAL A 37 6.98 -1.96 -12.86
C VAL A 37 7.35 -2.27 -14.32
N SER A 38 6.37 -2.33 -15.22
CA SER A 38 6.60 -2.57 -16.64
C SER A 38 7.46 -1.48 -17.27
N LEU A 39 7.19 -0.21 -16.98
CA LEU A 39 7.99 0.91 -17.49
C LEU A 39 9.40 0.94 -16.91
N VAL A 40 9.55 0.62 -15.61
CA VAL A 40 10.87 0.51 -14.99
C VAL A 40 11.70 -0.61 -15.63
N ARG A 41 11.06 -1.76 -15.91
CA ARG A 41 11.70 -2.91 -16.59
C ARG A 41 12.23 -2.54 -17.96
N GLU A 42 11.49 -1.71 -18.70
CA GLU A 42 11.91 -1.20 -20.01
C GLU A 42 12.87 0.00 -19.94
N ASN A 43 13.44 0.29 -18.76
CA ASN A 43 14.38 1.37 -18.53
C ASN A 43 13.85 2.80 -18.81
N PHE A 44 12.55 3.03 -18.71
CA PHE A 44 11.99 4.37 -18.84
C PHE A 44 12.35 5.30 -17.68
N GLY A 45 12.79 4.76 -16.55
CA GLY A 45 13.22 5.53 -15.40
C GLY A 45 13.14 4.74 -14.09
N ILE A 46 13.11 5.46 -12.98
CA ILE A 46 13.00 4.93 -11.63
C ILE A 46 11.63 5.26 -11.04
N ALA A 47 11.19 4.49 -10.05
CA ALA A 47 9.95 4.72 -9.33
C ALA A 47 10.14 4.58 -7.82
N LEU A 48 9.36 5.35 -7.04
CA LEU A 48 9.19 5.17 -5.60
C LEU A 48 7.89 4.42 -5.37
N MET A 49 7.99 3.21 -4.81
CA MET A 49 6.85 2.31 -4.63
C MET A 49 6.85 1.71 -3.22
N PRO A 50 5.68 1.35 -2.66
CA PRO A 50 5.62 0.50 -1.49
C PRO A 50 6.14 -0.90 -1.85
N GLN A 51 6.64 -1.62 -0.86
CA GLN A 51 6.95 -3.04 -1.03
C GLN A 51 5.62 -3.81 -1.11
N THR A 52 5.33 -4.37 -2.28
CA THR A 52 4.15 -5.20 -2.58
C THR A 52 4.60 -6.52 -3.19
N ASP A 53 3.71 -7.51 -3.24
CA ASP A 53 4.01 -8.82 -3.82
C ASP A 53 4.43 -8.73 -5.29
N ILE A 54 3.94 -7.73 -6.02
CA ILE A 54 4.35 -7.45 -7.40
C ILE A 54 5.86 -7.26 -7.53
N LEU A 55 6.50 -6.66 -6.52
CA LEU A 55 7.94 -6.47 -6.52
C LEU A 55 8.71 -7.74 -6.17
N LEU A 56 8.10 -8.70 -5.46
CA LEU A 56 8.75 -9.96 -5.11
C LEU A 56 8.96 -10.86 -6.34
N ASP A 57 8.03 -10.77 -7.31
CA ASP A 57 8.06 -11.56 -8.56
C ASP A 57 8.58 -10.74 -9.76
N ALA A 58 9.12 -9.55 -9.52
CA ALA A 58 9.55 -8.65 -10.60
C ALA A 58 10.97 -8.93 -11.07
N ASP A 59 11.12 -9.87 -12.00
CA ASP A 59 12.39 -10.09 -12.70
C ASP A 59 12.79 -8.87 -13.55
N GLY A 60 14.10 -8.65 -13.66
CA GLY A 60 14.68 -7.62 -14.54
C GLY A 60 14.65 -6.19 -13.99
N ILE A 61 14.31 -6.00 -12.71
CA ILE A 61 14.42 -4.69 -12.04
C ILE A 61 15.35 -4.76 -10.81
N ASN A 62 15.95 -3.62 -10.47
CA ASN A 62 16.75 -3.48 -9.26
C ASN A 62 15.93 -2.78 -8.18
N ILE A 63 15.80 -3.41 -7.03
CA ILE A 63 15.04 -2.89 -5.89
C ILE A 63 15.99 -2.40 -4.80
N HIS A 64 15.88 -1.14 -4.42
CA HIS A 64 16.65 -0.54 -3.36
C HIS A 64 15.77 -0.12 -2.20
N LYS A 65 16.01 -0.68 -1.01
CA LYS A 65 15.34 -0.24 0.22
C LYS A 65 15.90 1.11 0.66
N LEU A 66 15.04 2.07 0.94
CA LEU A 66 15.44 3.38 1.45
C LEU A 66 15.84 3.26 2.92
N LYS A 67 17.11 3.56 3.21
CA LYS A 67 17.63 3.53 4.59
C LYS A 67 17.02 4.67 5.41
N GLY A 68 16.60 4.34 6.64
CA GLY A 68 16.03 5.33 7.57
C GLY A 68 14.58 5.75 7.26
N LEU A 69 13.98 5.17 6.22
CA LEU A 69 12.60 5.42 5.86
C LEU A 69 11.78 4.14 6.13
N GLN A 70 11.25 4.02 7.33
CA GLN A 70 10.28 2.98 7.66
C GLN A 70 8.87 3.61 7.57
N ILE A 71 8.16 3.29 6.50
CA ILE A 71 6.82 3.79 6.27
C ILE A 71 5.92 2.57 6.19
N TYR A 72 4.94 2.51 7.08
CA TYR A 72 3.95 1.46 7.09
C TYR A 72 2.63 2.00 6.54
N ARG A 73 2.07 1.29 5.58
CA ARG A 73 0.71 1.54 5.11
C ARG A 73 -0.26 0.90 6.08
N GLN A 74 -1.11 1.71 6.68
CA GLN A 74 -2.23 1.20 7.47
C GLN A 74 -3.41 0.92 6.55
N VAL A 75 -3.93 -0.30 6.61
CA VAL A 75 -5.14 -0.71 5.89
C VAL A 75 -6.24 -0.91 6.91
N PHE A 76 -7.40 -0.29 6.68
CA PHE A 76 -8.55 -0.36 7.57
C PHE A 76 -9.71 -1.05 6.87
N MET A 77 -10.37 -1.94 7.58
CA MET A 77 -11.64 -2.52 7.17
C MET A 77 -12.77 -1.90 7.98
N PHE A 78 -13.78 -1.38 7.30
CA PHE A 78 -14.93 -0.71 7.92
C PHE A 78 -16.21 -1.44 7.56
N TRP A 79 -17.15 -1.51 8.52
CA TRP A 79 -18.49 -2.04 8.30
C TRP A 79 -19.51 -1.29 9.14
N MET A 80 -20.78 -1.32 8.71
CA MET A 80 -21.88 -0.70 9.43
C MET A 80 -22.30 -1.59 10.60
N LYS A 81 -22.32 -1.07 11.82
CA LYS A 81 -22.59 -1.82 13.04
C LYS A 81 -24.02 -2.37 13.07
N ASP A 82 -24.99 -1.56 12.69
CA ASP A 82 -26.43 -1.84 12.88
C ASP A 82 -27.13 -2.31 11.60
N ARG A 83 -26.39 -2.74 10.57
CA ARG A 83 -26.96 -3.32 9.37
C ARG A 83 -26.92 -4.84 9.42
N TYR A 84 -28.01 -5.46 8.91
CA TYR A 84 -28.00 -6.89 8.63
C TYR A 84 -26.82 -7.25 7.74
N ARG A 85 -26.09 -8.24 8.17
CA ARG A 85 -24.96 -8.79 7.43
C ARG A 85 -25.27 -10.18 6.94
N LEU A 86 -24.95 -10.44 5.70
CA LEU A 86 -25.01 -11.79 5.15
C LEU A 86 -24.01 -12.69 5.89
N PRO A 87 -24.31 -13.98 6.10
CA PRO A 87 -23.41 -14.91 6.80
C PRO A 87 -22.00 -14.98 6.19
N ALA A 88 -21.88 -14.79 4.86
CA ALA A 88 -20.60 -14.76 4.18
C ALA A 88 -19.76 -13.54 4.61
N VAL A 89 -20.39 -12.37 4.78
CA VAL A 89 -19.72 -11.14 5.24
C VAL A 89 -19.25 -11.29 6.68
N GLU A 90 -20.07 -11.88 7.56
CA GLU A 90 -19.65 -12.13 8.94
C GLU A 90 -18.48 -13.11 9.02
N ARG A 91 -18.52 -14.20 8.24
CA ARG A 91 -17.39 -15.13 8.16
C ARG A 91 -16.11 -14.44 7.69
N PHE A 92 -16.17 -13.56 6.69
CA PHE A 92 -15.03 -12.81 6.22
C PHE A 92 -14.48 -11.87 7.30
N ILE A 93 -15.35 -11.12 7.98
CA ILE A 93 -14.96 -10.22 9.09
C ILE A 93 -14.25 -11.01 10.20
N ASN A 94 -14.80 -12.16 10.59
CA ASN A 94 -14.22 -13.00 11.64
C ASN A 94 -12.87 -13.57 11.22
N TYR A 95 -12.76 -14.07 9.99
CA TYR A 95 -11.50 -14.52 9.42
C TYR A 95 -10.42 -13.43 9.49
N MET A 96 -10.74 -12.21 9.05
CA MET A 96 -9.78 -11.09 9.12
C MET A 96 -9.38 -10.71 10.55
N LYS A 97 -10.28 -10.87 11.53
CA LYS A 97 -9.95 -10.65 12.95
C LYS A 97 -9.02 -11.72 13.50
N GLU A 98 -9.22 -12.98 13.10
CA GLU A 98 -8.36 -14.10 13.48
C GLU A 98 -6.95 -13.93 12.93
N GLN A 99 -6.83 -13.59 11.63
CA GLN A 99 -5.53 -13.31 11.00
C GLN A 99 -4.79 -12.14 11.68
N GLN A 100 -5.49 -11.07 12.05
CA GLN A 100 -4.88 -9.95 12.76
C GLN A 100 -4.31 -10.37 14.14
N ALA A 101 -4.95 -11.30 14.82
CA ALA A 101 -4.47 -11.81 16.11
C ALA A 101 -3.22 -12.68 15.95
N GLU A 102 -3.11 -13.42 14.85
CA GLU A 102 -1.92 -14.21 14.51
C GLU A 102 -0.74 -13.30 14.13
N ASP A 103 -0.95 -12.31 13.26
CA ASP A 103 0.07 -11.34 12.84
C ASP A 103 0.59 -10.47 13.99
N ALA A 104 -0.19 -10.23 15.03
CA ALA A 104 0.24 -9.48 16.20
C ALA A 104 1.35 -10.18 17.01
N ASN A 105 1.49 -11.49 16.83
CA ASN A 105 2.56 -12.29 17.44
C ASN A 105 3.83 -12.38 16.57
N ASP A 106 3.75 -11.98 15.30
CA ASP A 106 4.87 -12.00 14.36
C ASP A 106 5.43 -10.58 14.18
N THR A 107 6.53 -10.29 14.85
CA THR A 107 7.14 -8.94 14.90
C THR A 107 7.85 -8.52 13.61
N GLU A 108 7.94 -9.40 12.61
CA GLU A 108 8.63 -9.13 11.34
C GLU A 108 7.68 -8.77 10.17
N ASN A 109 6.39 -8.95 10.31
CA ASN A 109 5.46 -8.75 9.19
C ASN A 109 4.85 -7.34 9.16
N VAL A 110 5.04 -6.65 8.05
CA VAL A 110 4.98 -5.20 7.86
C VAL A 110 3.57 -4.65 7.59
N SER A 111 2.56 -5.51 7.48
CA SER A 111 1.20 -5.11 7.14
C SER A 111 0.26 -5.27 8.33
N LYS A 112 0.05 -4.18 9.09
CA LYS A 112 -0.97 -4.18 10.15
C LYS A 112 -2.32 -3.79 9.58
N VAL A 113 -3.28 -4.71 9.63
CA VAL A 113 -4.70 -4.44 9.32
C VAL A 113 -5.37 -3.94 10.59
N TYR A 114 -5.94 -2.74 10.56
CA TYR A 114 -6.71 -2.19 11.67
C TYR A 114 -8.19 -2.38 11.39
N LEU A 115 -8.88 -3.07 12.29
CA LEU A 115 -10.33 -3.30 12.21
C LEU A 115 -11.05 -2.30 13.12
N LYS A 116 -11.99 -1.54 12.60
CA LYS A 116 -12.77 -0.58 13.37
C LYS A 116 -14.24 -0.61 13.01
N ASP A 117 -15.10 -0.76 14.02
CA ASP A 117 -16.52 -0.53 13.88
C ASP A 117 -16.79 0.97 13.65
N ILE A 118 -17.51 1.30 12.59
CA ILE A 118 -18.01 2.66 12.42
C ILE A 118 -19.32 2.75 13.21
N VAL A 119 -19.31 3.54 14.25
CA VAL A 119 -20.52 3.98 14.94
C VAL A 119 -21.14 5.09 14.09
N ASN A 120 -22.43 4.96 13.79
CA ASN A 120 -23.19 5.86 12.92
C ASN A 120 -22.90 7.35 13.16
N PHE A 121 -22.75 8.06 12.03
CA PHE A 121 -23.05 9.49 11.97
C PHE A 121 -24.53 9.68 11.65
#